data_2b0348da5ed05f9cb1a128e8c49d4d8a
#
_entry.id   2b0348da5ed05f9cb1a128e8c49d4d8a
#
_cell.length_a   1.000
_cell.length_b   1.000
_cell.length_c   1.000
_cell.angle_alpha   90.00
_cell.angle_beta   90.00
_cell.angle_gamma   90.00
#
_symmetry.space_group_name_H-M   'P 1'
#
loop_
_entity.id
_entity.type
_entity.pdbx_description
1 polymer ?
#
loop_
_entity_poly.entity_id
_entity_poly.type
_entity_poly.pdbx_seq_one_letter_code
_entity_poly.pdbx_strand_id
1 'polypeptide(L)'
;MKKWIWSLLAILTLTTGCSDDEGSGSLTVATSSFNWDSDVRSAQLSIKADGSWEIKSDVNWCAPIKSNGKNNATIDIWVSPNLTNQERSGHLTIETQSQHHVIDIRQPAFTGDIDSYEYHLPVVFHIMYDDASNDTLNVKQEHLAKVLTEVNKLYAENQMNIVFELAKYNDNGDELEELGISRHEVDFSEYDASLFLNSKNKDNRQYAKFTQNLKKYINVFVFRFKQDDASNVTMGISTTAVVPTAHPLDSLLATDVANDYAYINSPWGVCINNKFIYEWQDERTVNPRFIVATLAHELGHYLGLLHTFSNDECNVDDACDDTNISDYDSYTASIIDLINQLSTQGKKPTMRQVALRVDCKLNVDFLAHNVMDYAYTYADEFTAQQRKRTRHVLYYGPLIPGPKLVDYNTTGIVSRGESTSPDPCTLPLSPVHQPAPCPPLRITQTMER
;
A
#
# COMPACT_ATOMS: atom_id res chain seq x y z
N MET A 1 -19.40 -44.44 78.74
CA MET A 1 -20.29 -43.53 78.05
C MET A 1 -19.64 -42.17 78.09
N LYS A 2 -18.87 -41.78 77.10
CA LYS A 2 -18.18 -40.47 77.02
C LYS A 2 -18.92 -39.57 76.03
N LYS A 3 -19.49 -38.48 76.49
CA LYS A 3 -20.12 -37.44 75.73
C LYS A 3 -19.02 -36.49 75.23
N TRP A 4 -18.91 -36.31 73.93
CA TRP A 4 -18.08 -35.31 73.32
C TRP A 4 -18.92 -34.06 73.06
N ILE A 5 -18.49 -32.95 73.61
CA ILE A 5 -19.05 -31.61 73.40
C ILE A 5 -18.23 -30.99 72.31
N TRP A 6 -18.84 -30.64 71.17
CA TRP A 6 -18.23 -29.88 70.13
C TRP A 6 -18.48 -28.39 70.35
N SER A 7 -17.43 -27.67 70.65
CA SER A 7 -17.48 -26.20 70.65
C SER A 7 -17.38 -25.67 69.26
N LEU A 8 -18.42 -24.98 68.78
CA LEU A 8 -18.39 -24.20 67.53
C LEU A 8 -17.61 -22.91 67.77
N LEU A 9 -16.44 -22.79 67.20
CA LEU A 9 -15.70 -21.53 67.12
C LEU A 9 -16.16 -20.80 65.84
N ALA A 10 -16.96 -19.75 66.01
CA ALA A 10 -17.33 -18.86 64.89
C ALA A 10 -16.14 -17.96 64.58
N ILE A 11 -15.46 -18.24 63.46
CA ILE A 11 -14.45 -17.35 62.87
C ILE A 11 -15.21 -16.27 62.10
N LEU A 12 -15.23 -15.07 62.65
CA LEU A 12 -15.71 -13.86 61.96
C LEU A 12 -14.61 -13.40 60.97
N THR A 13 -14.70 -13.81 59.71
CA THR A 13 -13.86 -13.25 58.65
C THR A 13 -14.39 -11.88 58.28
N LEU A 14 -13.71 -10.84 58.74
CA LEU A 14 -13.83 -9.49 58.19
C LEU A 14 -13.28 -9.51 56.78
N THR A 15 -14.16 -9.67 55.81
CA THR A 15 -13.84 -9.32 54.42
C THR A 15 -13.80 -7.79 54.35
N THR A 16 -12.60 -7.21 54.40
CA THR A 16 -12.40 -5.87 53.90
C THR A 16 -12.63 -5.96 52.39
N GLY A 17 -13.84 -5.70 51.94
CA GLY A 17 -14.10 -5.41 50.55
C GLY A 17 -13.37 -4.12 50.22
N CYS A 18 -12.28 -4.20 49.43
CA CYS A 18 -11.91 -3.10 48.57
C CYS A 18 -13.10 -2.90 47.64
N SER A 19 -13.95 -1.95 47.95
CA SER A 19 -14.75 -1.31 46.93
C SER A 19 -13.76 -0.54 46.11
N ASP A 20 -13.36 -1.09 44.95
CA ASP A 20 -12.95 -0.25 43.88
C ASP A 20 -14.15 0.65 43.59
N ASP A 21 -14.11 1.86 44.09
CA ASP A 21 -14.95 2.95 43.68
C ASP A 21 -14.58 3.20 42.21
N GLU A 22 -15.15 2.41 41.31
CA GLU A 22 -15.26 2.79 39.90
C GLU A 22 -16.18 4.03 39.87
N GLY A 23 -15.54 5.19 40.02
CA GLY A 23 -16.19 6.47 39.98
C GLY A 23 -17.18 6.49 38.81
N SER A 24 -18.36 7.01 39.02
CA SER A 24 -19.37 7.24 37.99
C SER A 24 -18.70 8.12 36.92
N GLY A 25 -18.13 7.45 35.85
CA GLY A 25 -17.26 8.11 34.91
C GLY A 25 -17.96 9.31 34.28
N SER A 26 -17.50 10.50 34.62
CA SER A 26 -17.98 11.73 33.96
C SER A 26 -17.50 11.75 32.51
N LEU A 27 -18.37 12.15 31.59
CA LEU A 27 -18.02 12.35 30.19
C LEU A 27 -18.44 13.77 29.79
N THR A 28 -17.49 14.53 29.27
CA THR A 28 -17.74 15.85 28.69
C THR A 28 -17.06 15.96 27.34
N VAL A 29 -17.85 16.17 26.30
CA VAL A 29 -17.40 16.40 24.93
C VAL A 29 -18.01 17.73 24.50
N ALA A 30 -17.16 18.71 24.21
CA ALA A 30 -17.64 20.05 23.84
C ALA A 30 -18.26 20.11 22.43
N THR A 31 -17.87 19.17 21.56
CA THR A 31 -18.30 19.10 20.17
C THR A 31 -19.60 18.30 20.07
N SER A 32 -20.66 18.89 19.53
CA SER A 32 -21.91 18.21 19.24
C SER A 32 -22.11 17.89 17.74
N SER A 33 -21.35 18.55 16.88
CA SER A 33 -21.39 18.29 15.43
C SER A 33 -20.09 18.66 14.74
N PHE A 34 -19.78 17.93 13.67
CA PHE A 34 -18.78 18.29 12.68
C PHE A 34 -19.46 18.53 11.34
N ASN A 35 -19.27 19.71 10.76
CA ASN A 35 -19.66 20.03 9.41
C ASN A 35 -18.38 20.30 8.63
N TRP A 36 -17.91 19.28 7.91
CA TRP A 36 -16.66 19.33 7.17
C TRP A 36 -16.86 19.74 5.73
N ASP A 37 -15.82 20.23 5.09
CA ASP A 37 -15.74 20.33 3.65
C ASP A 37 -15.58 18.93 3.01
N SER A 38 -15.87 18.82 1.71
CA SER A 38 -15.86 17.52 1.00
C SER A 38 -14.47 16.86 0.95
N ASP A 39 -13.40 17.63 1.09
CA ASP A 39 -12.01 17.18 0.97
C ASP A 39 -11.29 16.99 2.31
N VAL A 40 -11.97 17.14 3.44
CA VAL A 40 -11.39 16.94 4.77
C VAL A 40 -10.93 15.50 4.94
N ARG A 41 -9.69 15.32 5.44
CA ARG A 41 -9.04 14.00 5.64
C ARG A 41 -8.85 13.64 7.11
N SER A 42 -8.88 14.62 7.99
CA SER A 42 -8.76 14.40 9.43
C SER A 42 -9.41 15.50 10.24
N ALA A 43 -9.75 15.18 11.47
CA ALA A 43 -10.23 16.12 12.48
C ALA A 43 -9.68 15.73 13.85
N GLN A 44 -9.83 16.59 14.85
CA GLN A 44 -9.48 16.28 16.22
C GLN A 44 -10.70 16.34 17.13
N LEU A 45 -10.81 15.38 18.04
CA LEU A 45 -11.84 15.27 19.04
C LEU A 45 -11.23 15.28 20.44
N SER A 46 -11.61 16.26 21.27
CA SER A 46 -11.20 16.33 22.66
C SER A 46 -12.26 15.71 23.56
N ILE A 47 -11.86 14.75 24.38
CA ILE A 47 -12.67 14.04 25.35
C ILE A 47 -12.16 14.38 26.74
N LYS A 48 -13.08 14.77 27.64
CA LYS A 48 -12.83 14.84 29.07
C LYS A 48 -13.66 13.75 29.74
N ALA A 49 -12.98 12.77 30.30
CA ALA A 49 -13.62 11.65 30.96
C ALA A 49 -12.87 11.27 32.23
N ASP A 50 -13.62 10.72 33.19
CA ASP A 50 -13.07 10.08 34.38
C ASP A 50 -13.30 8.57 34.25
N GLY A 51 -12.27 7.85 33.83
CA GLY A 51 -12.35 6.43 33.52
C GLY A 51 -12.22 6.06 32.04
N SER A 52 -12.64 4.85 31.70
CA SER A 52 -12.55 4.29 30.35
C SER A 52 -13.66 4.82 29.44
N TRP A 53 -13.34 5.00 28.18
CA TRP A 53 -14.28 5.40 27.13
C TRP A 53 -14.04 4.61 25.84
N GLU A 54 -15.07 4.52 25.01
CA GLU A 54 -15.04 3.95 23.66
C GLU A 54 -15.69 4.91 22.67
N ILE A 55 -15.18 4.98 21.42
CA ILE A 55 -15.76 5.74 20.33
C ILE A 55 -16.18 4.78 19.24
N LYS A 56 -17.42 4.91 18.75
CA LYS A 56 -17.99 4.16 17.62
C LYS A 56 -18.42 5.11 16.53
N SER A 57 -18.21 4.70 15.28
CA SER A 57 -18.77 5.35 14.11
C SER A 57 -19.84 4.46 13.50
N ASP A 58 -20.95 5.03 13.07
CA ASP A 58 -22.01 4.32 12.33
C ASP A 58 -21.78 4.34 10.82
N VAL A 59 -20.67 4.96 10.37
CA VAL A 59 -20.29 5.07 8.96
C VAL A 59 -18.85 4.60 8.75
N ASN A 60 -18.54 4.16 7.51
CA ASN A 60 -17.22 3.65 7.13
C ASN A 60 -16.24 4.72 6.65
N TRP A 61 -16.74 5.91 6.31
CA TRP A 61 -15.93 7.02 5.79
C TRP A 61 -15.38 7.95 6.88
N CYS A 62 -15.72 7.69 8.15
CA CYS A 62 -15.21 8.41 9.31
C CYS A 62 -14.94 7.42 10.43
N ALA A 63 -13.76 7.46 11.02
CA ALA A 63 -13.40 6.58 12.13
C ALA A 63 -12.39 7.26 13.07
N PRO A 64 -12.48 7.04 14.40
CA PRO A 64 -11.41 7.43 15.29
C PRO A 64 -10.15 6.62 14.98
N ILE A 65 -8.98 7.27 15.02
CA ILE A 65 -7.69 6.56 14.89
C ILE A 65 -7.53 5.58 16.05
N LYS A 66 -7.96 5.97 17.25
CA LYS A 66 -8.00 5.11 18.43
C LYS A 66 -9.43 5.06 18.97
N SER A 67 -10.03 3.87 18.96
CA SER A 67 -11.44 3.68 19.30
C SER A 67 -11.74 3.63 20.81
N ASN A 68 -10.73 3.49 21.67
CA ASN A 68 -10.91 3.41 23.10
C ASN A 68 -9.74 4.03 23.85
N GLY A 69 -9.97 4.36 25.14
CA GLY A 69 -8.94 4.93 25.99
C GLY A 69 -9.42 5.14 27.42
N LYS A 70 -8.64 5.89 28.19
CA LYS A 70 -8.95 6.26 29.59
C LYS A 70 -8.68 7.73 29.82
N ASN A 71 -9.48 8.35 30.68
CA ASN A 71 -9.34 9.72 31.14
C ASN A 71 -9.40 10.74 29.99
N ASN A 72 -8.87 11.92 30.20
CA ASN A 72 -8.85 12.98 29.19
C ASN A 72 -7.95 12.60 28.02
N ALA A 73 -8.42 12.82 26.80
CA ALA A 73 -7.66 12.53 25.58
C ALA A 73 -8.02 13.51 24.46
N THR A 74 -7.10 13.67 23.53
CA THR A 74 -7.37 14.25 22.19
C THR A 74 -7.11 13.15 21.17
N ILE A 75 -8.10 12.85 20.37
CA ILE A 75 -8.11 11.74 19.42
C ILE A 75 -8.17 12.29 18.01
N ASP A 76 -7.27 11.84 17.15
CA ASP A 76 -7.37 12.10 15.71
C ASP A 76 -8.49 11.23 15.11
N ILE A 77 -9.33 11.87 14.32
CA ILE A 77 -10.43 11.24 13.57
C ILE A 77 -9.99 11.19 12.11
N TRP A 78 -9.93 10.01 11.55
CA TRP A 78 -9.76 9.83 10.11
C TRP A 78 -11.09 10.12 9.40
N VAL A 79 -11.03 10.87 8.33
CA VAL A 79 -12.18 11.20 7.47
C VAL A 79 -11.79 10.92 6.03
N SER A 80 -12.55 10.10 5.33
CA SER A 80 -12.38 9.94 3.89
C SER A 80 -13.00 11.14 3.18
N PRO A 81 -12.33 11.80 2.22
CA PRO A 81 -12.97 12.80 1.38
C PRO A 81 -14.21 12.27 0.67
N ASN A 82 -15.22 13.09 0.51
CA ASN A 82 -16.43 12.75 -0.24
C ASN A 82 -16.27 13.20 -1.69
N LEU A 83 -15.89 12.30 -2.58
CA LEU A 83 -15.78 12.59 -4.02
C LEU A 83 -17.10 12.35 -4.79
N THR A 84 -18.18 11.98 -4.09
CA THR A 84 -19.48 11.75 -4.73
C THR A 84 -20.23 13.06 -4.93
N ASN A 85 -21.24 13.04 -5.80
CA ASN A 85 -22.14 14.16 -6.05
C ASN A 85 -23.30 14.23 -5.03
N GLN A 86 -23.19 13.56 -3.89
CA GLN A 86 -24.23 13.53 -2.84
C GLN A 86 -23.63 13.90 -1.48
N GLU A 87 -24.37 14.67 -0.72
CA GLU A 87 -24.07 14.91 0.71
C GLU A 87 -24.18 13.59 1.48
N ARG A 88 -23.35 13.43 2.50
CA ARG A 88 -23.40 12.29 3.42
C ARG A 88 -23.36 12.74 4.87
N SER A 89 -24.00 11.96 5.75
CA SER A 89 -24.05 12.20 7.18
C SER A 89 -23.93 10.90 7.97
N GLY A 90 -23.62 10.99 9.23
CA GLY A 90 -23.51 9.88 10.17
C GLY A 90 -23.28 10.41 11.58
N HIS A 91 -22.84 9.51 12.48
CA HIS A 91 -22.61 9.84 13.88
C HIS A 91 -21.34 9.20 14.41
N LEU A 92 -20.68 9.92 15.32
CA LEU A 92 -19.71 9.36 16.25
C LEU A 92 -20.35 9.29 17.64
N THR A 93 -20.33 8.12 18.25
CA THR A 93 -20.86 7.93 19.60
C THR A 93 -19.69 7.65 20.54
N ILE A 94 -19.54 8.46 21.60
CA ILE A 94 -18.60 8.27 22.67
C ILE A 94 -19.36 7.70 23.87
N GLU A 95 -18.89 6.56 24.38
CA GLU A 95 -19.53 5.86 25.48
C GLU A 95 -18.54 5.68 26.65
N THR A 96 -19.06 5.87 27.87
CA THR A 96 -18.45 5.42 29.14
C THR A 96 -19.38 4.40 29.77
N GLN A 97 -19.03 3.86 30.93
CA GLN A 97 -19.88 2.91 31.66
C GLN A 97 -21.28 3.47 31.97
N SER A 98 -21.40 4.80 32.17
CA SER A 98 -22.63 5.45 32.64
C SER A 98 -23.17 6.53 31.73
N GLN A 99 -22.43 6.99 30.76
CA GLN A 99 -22.80 8.12 29.90
C GLN A 99 -22.47 7.86 28.45
N HIS A 100 -23.20 8.50 27.53
CA HIS A 100 -22.89 8.55 26.11
C HIS A 100 -23.08 9.96 25.58
N HIS A 101 -22.32 10.27 24.52
CA HIS A 101 -22.40 11.52 23.79
C HIS A 101 -22.39 11.23 22.30
N VAL A 102 -23.33 11.80 21.55
CA VAL A 102 -23.44 11.64 20.09
C VAL A 102 -23.00 12.93 19.41
N ILE A 103 -22.18 12.78 18.38
CA ILE A 103 -21.70 13.88 17.52
C ILE A 103 -22.22 13.63 16.13
N ASP A 104 -23.02 14.57 15.60
CA ASP A 104 -23.47 14.56 14.22
C ASP A 104 -22.27 14.87 13.31
N ILE A 105 -22.11 14.11 12.23
CA ILE A 105 -21.08 14.36 11.23
C ILE A 105 -21.71 14.52 9.85
N ARG A 106 -21.26 15.54 9.11
CA ARG A 106 -21.78 15.87 7.76
C ARG A 106 -20.64 16.26 6.84
N GLN A 107 -20.77 15.85 5.59
CA GLN A 107 -19.85 16.19 4.53
C GLN A 107 -20.63 16.45 3.23
N PRO A 108 -20.50 17.64 2.60
CA PRO A 108 -21.23 17.99 1.39
C PRO A 108 -20.78 17.14 0.20
N ALA A 109 -21.54 17.21 -0.89
CA ALA A 109 -21.13 16.70 -2.19
C ALA A 109 -19.85 17.38 -2.67
N PHE A 110 -19.01 16.66 -3.40
CA PHE A 110 -17.88 17.25 -4.11
C PHE A 110 -18.39 18.06 -5.32
N THR A 111 -17.88 19.27 -5.47
CA THR A 111 -18.26 20.19 -6.56
C THR A 111 -17.09 20.51 -7.49
N GLY A 112 -15.89 20.02 -7.19
CA GLY A 112 -14.70 20.22 -8.01
C GLY A 112 -14.64 19.28 -9.21
N ASP A 113 -13.60 19.48 -10.02
CA ASP A 113 -13.23 18.53 -11.07
C ASP A 113 -12.57 17.31 -10.43
N ILE A 114 -13.19 16.16 -10.57
CA ILE A 114 -12.74 14.91 -9.95
C ILE A 114 -11.41 14.42 -10.53
N ASP A 115 -11.14 14.69 -11.81
CA ASP A 115 -9.89 14.26 -12.44
C ASP A 115 -8.70 15.11 -11.98
N SER A 116 -8.94 16.30 -11.43
CA SER A 116 -7.92 17.17 -10.83
C SER A 116 -7.75 16.97 -9.32
N TYR A 117 -8.58 16.16 -8.65
CA TYR A 117 -8.44 15.88 -7.23
C TYR A 117 -7.10 15.21 -6.94
N GLU A 118 -6.34 15.77 -5.99
CA GLU A 118 -5.05 15.20 -5.57
C GLU A 118 -5.26 14.14 -4.49
N TYR A 119 -4.90 12.89 -4.80
CA TYR A 119 -4.94 11.78 -3.87
C TYR A 119 -3.72 11.80 -2.95
N HIS A 120 -3.95 11.68 -1.65
CA HIS A 120 -2.93 11.49 -0.64
C HIS A 120 -2.99 10.06 -0.12
N LEU A 121 -1.97 9.28 -0.43
CA LEU A 121 -1.93 7.85 -0.18
C LEU A 121 -0.88 7.53 0.89
N PRO A 122 -1.28 7.13 2.10
CA PRO A 122 -0.35 6.78 3.16
C PRO A 122 0.45 5.51 2.82
N VAL A 123 1.78 5.58 3.00
CA VAL A 123 2.73 4.49 2.73
C VAL A 123 3.37 4.05 4.04
N VAL A 124 3.43 2.73 4.24
CA VAL A 124 4.22 2.10 5.30
C VAL A 124 5.32 1.28 4.67
N PHE A 125 6.57 1.59 4.99
CA PHE A 125 7.73 0.78 4.64
C PHE A 125 7.96 -0.27 5.73
N HIS A 126 7.81 -1.54 5.37
CA HIS A 126 8.10 -2.69 6.22
C HIS A 126 9.55 -3.11 6.02
N ILE A 127 10.45 -2.67 6.91
CA ILE A 127 11.87 -3.01 6.83
C ILE A 127 12.07 -4.37 7.48
N MET A 128 12.48 -5.35 6.67
CA MET A 128 12.68 -6.74 7.10
C MET A 128 14.19 -7.05 7.14
N TYR A 129 14.69 -7.46 8.29
CA TYR A 129 16.11 -7.72 8.54
C TYR A 129 16.31 -8.89 9.50
N ASP A 130 17.43 -9.60 9.37
CA ASP A 130 17.89 -10.63 10.30
C ASP A 130 19.02 -10.13 11.22
N ASP A 131 19.63 -8.99 10.88
CA ASP A 131 20.67 -8.33 11.69
C ASP A 131 20.37 -6.82 11.81
N ALA A 132 19.93 -6.42 12.99
CA ALA A 132 19.62 -5.02 13.31
C ALA A 132 20.84 -4.08 13.23
N SER A 133 22.06 -4.61 13.37
CA SER A 133 23.30 -3.85 13.31
C SER A 133 23.78 -3.57 11.88
N ASN A 134 23.20 -4.25 10.89
CA ASN A 134 23.54 -4.09 9.48
C ASN A 134 22.66 -3.00 8.83
N ASP A 135 23.20 -1.79 8.69
CA ASP A 135 22.50 -0.65 8.08
C ASP A 135 22.03 -0.93 6.64
N THR A 136 22.62 -1.89 5.91
CA THR A 136 22.17 -2.23 4.56
C THR A 136 20.96 -3.15 4.54
N LEU A 137 20.67 -3.86 5.63
CA LEU A 137 19.47 -4.66 5.84
C LEU A 137 18.43 -3.85 6.60
N ASN A 138 18.86 -3.23 7.71
CA ASN A 138 18.02 -2.38 8.56
C ASN A 138 18.07 -0.92 8.08
N VAL A 139 17.50 -0.67 6.92
CA VAL A 139 17.56 0.62 6.21
C VAL A 139 17.06 1.78 7.06
N LYS A 140 17.77 2.93 7.02
CA LYS A 140 17.39 4.15 7.74
C LYS A 140 16.20 4.84 7.09
N GLN A 141 15.28 5.32 7.92
CA GLN A 141 14.07 6.05 7.51
C GLN A 141 14.37 7.21 6.56
N GLU A 142 15.43 7.99 6.82
CA GLU A 142 15.79 9.17 6.02
C GLU A 142 16.06 8.86 4.54
N HIS A 143 16.58 7.65 4.22
CA HIS A 143 16.82 7.24 2.84
C HIS A 143 15.51 6.92 2.12
N LEU A 144 14.59 6.22 2.78
CA LEU A 144 13.26 5.92 2.22
C LEU A 144 12.42 7.18 2.05
N ALA A 145 12.50 8.12 3.00
CA ALA A 145 11.84 9.41 2.91
C ALA A 145 12.34 10.23 1.70
N LYS A 146 13.66 10.22 1.43
CA LYS A 146 14.24 10.86 0.24
C LYS A 146 13.75 10.19 -1.05
N VAL A 147 13.78 8.86 -1.12
CA VAL A 147 13.29 8.11 -2.29
C VAL A 147 11.83 8.47 -2.55
N LEU A 148 10.97 8.47 -1.52
CA LEU A 148 9.56 8.82 -1.65
C LEU A 148 9.35 10.27 -2.12
N THR A 149 10.20 11.20 -1.66
CA THR A 149 10.18 12.59 -2.10
C THR A 149 10.45 12.72 -3.60
N GLU A 150 11.44 12.00 -4.13
CA GLU A 150 11.74 12.03 -5.56
C GLU A 150 10.67 11.30 -6.40
N VAL A 151 10.05 10.23 -5.87
CA VAL A 151 8.89 9.58 -6.49
C VAL A 151 7.73 10.56 -6.60
N ASN A 152 7.41 11.28 -5.52
CA ASN A 152 6.35 12.31 -5.53
C ASN A 152 6.62 13.40 -6.55
N LYS A 153 7.88 13.84 -6.67
CA LYS A 153 8.27 14.83 -7.68
C LYS A 153 8.02 14.29 -9.10
N LEU A 154 8.40 13.05 -9.39
CA LEU A 154 8.16 12.42 -10.67
C LEU A 154 6.66 12.33 -11.00
N TYR A 155 5.84 11.92 -10.03
CA TYR A 155 4.39 11.86 -10.19
C TYR A 155 3.75 13.24 -10.39
N ALA A 156 4.24 14.27 -9.69
CA ALA A 156 3.78 15.66 -9.83
C ALA A 156 4.16 16.25 -11.20
N GLU A 157 5.40 16.05 -11.67
CA GLU A 157 5.88 16.49 -12.99
C GLU A 157 5.04 15.90 -14.14
N ASN A 158 4.47 14.68 -13.91
CA ASN A 158 3.58 14.00 -14.83
C ASN A 158 2.09 14.22 -14.57
N GLN A 159 1.73 15.16 -13.68
CA GLN A 159 0.35 15.51 -13.34
C GLN A 159 -0.52 14.30 -12.95
N MET A 160 0.08 13.32 -12.26
CA MET A 160 -0.65 12.13 -11.81
C MET A 160 -1.67 12.48 -10.70
N ASN A 161 -1.52 13.65 -10.05
CA ASN A 161 -2.35 14.11 -8.94
C ASN A 161 -2.42 13.06 -7.82
N ILE A 162 -1.25 12.54 -7.45
CA ILE A 162 -1.04 11.58 -6.37
C ILE A 162 0.16 12.02 -5.56
N VAL A 163 -0.01 12.05 -4.24
CA VAL A 163 1.05 12.26 -3.26
C VAL A 163 1.11 11.03 -2.35
N PHE A 164 2.27 10.40 -2.27
CA PHE A 164 2.54 9.33 -1.33
C PHE A 164 3.06 9.93 -0.04
N GLU A 165 2.37 9.72 1.08
CA GLU A 165 2.68 10.27 2.39
C GLU A 165 3.21 9.17 3.31
N LEU A 166 4.23 9.47 4.13
CA LEU A 166 4.66 8.56 5.18
C LEU A 166 3.55 8.41 6.22
N ALA A 167 3.09 7.19 6.48
CA ALA A 167 2.02 6.91 7.43
C ALA A 167 2.41 7.31 8.86
N LYS A 168 1.49 7.95 9.57
CA LYS A 168 1.69 8.35 10.98
C LYS A 168 1.33 7.23 11.96
N TYR A 169 0.32 6.43 11.65
CA TYR A 169 -0.27 5.43 12.53
C TYR A 169 -0.20 4.03 11.93
N ASN A 170 -0.21 3.03 12.79
CA ASN A 170 -0.45 1.63 12.42
C ASN A 170 -1.96 1.31 12.42
N ASP A 171 -2.32 0.06 12.10
CA ASP A 171 -3.73 -0.40 12.06
C ASP A 171 -4.44 -0.33 13.41
N ASN A 172 -3.70 -0.38 14.51
CA ASN A 172 -4.24 -0.28 15.87
C ASN A 172 -4.46 1.18 16.30
N GLY A 173 -4.06 2.15 15.48
CA GLY A 173 -4.11 3.57 15.79
C GLY A 173 -3.00 4.03 16.72
N ASP A 174 -1.95 3.25 16.89
CA ASP A 174 -0.75 3.67 17.60
C ASP A 174 0.17 4.42 16.67
N GLU A 175 0.78 5.49 17.15
CA GLU A 175 1.75 6.26 16.38
C GLU A 175 2.99 5.41 16.12
N LEU A 176 3.46 5.40 14.86
CA LEU A 176 4.67 4.69 14.48
C LEU A 176 5.89 5.35 15.13
N GLU A 177 6.81 4.56 15.67
CA GLU A 177 8.04 5.08 16.31
C GLU A 177 8.88 5.93 15.34
N GLU A 178 8.90 5.55 14.08
CA GLU A 178 9.48 6.31 12.98
C GLU A 178 8.38 6.53 11.91
N LEU A 179 8.21 7.77 11.47
CA LEU A 179 7.18 8.13 10.50
C LEU A 179 7.30 7.26 9.24
N GLY A 180 6.22 6.54 8.91
CA GLY A 180 6.12 5.66 7.74
C GLY A 180 6.93 4.37 7.81
N ILE A 181 7.50 4.00 8.96
CA ILE A 181 8.36 2.81 9.11
C ILE A 181 7.76 1.81 10.09
N SER A 182 7.76 0.55 9.68
CA SER A 182 7.49 -0.61 10.52
C SER A 182 8.65 -1.59 10.39
N ARG A 183 9.35 -1.89 11.50
CA ARG A 183 10.54 -2.73 11.50
C ARG A 183 10.21 -4.16 11.93
N HIS A 184 10.75 -5.14 11.19
CA HIS A 184 10.47 -6.55 11.43
C HIS A 184 11.77 -7.36 11.41
N GLU A 185 12.09 -7.97 12.54
CA GLU A 185 13.11 -9.01 12.58
C GLU A 185 12.52 -10.30 11.98
N VAL A 186 13.24 -10.89 11.03
CA VAL A 186 12.83 -12.06 10.26
C VAL A 186 13.91 -13.14 10.29
N ASP A 187 13.56 -14.35 9.86
CA ASP A 187 14.42 -15.52 9.89
C ASP A 187 15.20 -15.75 8.56
N PHE A 188 15.27 -14.74 7.71
CA PHE A 188 15.99 -14.81 6.44
C PHE A 188 16.86 -13.57 6.22
N SER A 189 18.05 -13.78 5.66
CA SER A 189 18.92 -12.70 5.15
C SER A 189 18.56 -12.27 3.72
N GLU A 190 18.03 -13.21 2.91
CA GLU A 190 17.56 -13.00 1.54
C GLU A 190 16.29 -13.82 1.30
N TYR A 191 15.36 -13.27 0.53
CA TYR A 191 14.12 -13.99 0.15
C TYR A 191 13.79 -13.73 -1.34
N ASP A 192 13.21 -14.74 -2.00
CA ASP A 192 12.69 -14.59 -3.37
C ASP A 192 11.46 -13.69 -3.34
N ALA A 193 11.56 -12.51 -3.97
CA ALA A 193 10.49 -11.52 -3.95
C ALA A 193 9.22 -12.00 -4.65
N SER A 194 9.34 -12.83 -5.69
CA SER A 194 8.19 -13.40 -6.40
C SER A 194 7.44 -14.40 -5.55
N LEU A 195 8.17 -15.21 -4.78
CA LEU A 195 7.58 -16.13 -3.81
C LEU A 195 6.99 -15.39 -2.61
N PHE A 196 7.56 -14.21 -2.24
CA PHE A 196 7.07 -13.41 -1.13
C PHE A 196 5.65 -12.90 -1.36
N LEU A 197 5.34 -12.39 -2.56
CA LEU A 197 4.00 -11.90 -2.92
C LEU A 197 3.05 -13.00 -3.45
N ASN A 198 3.55 -14.23 -3.68
CA ASN A 198 2.76 -15.29 -4.28
C ASN A 198 1.77 -15.89 -3.28
N SER A 199 0.48 -15.65 -3.47
CA SER A 199 -0.60 -16.15 -2.61
C SER A 199 -0.70 -17.69 -2.54
N LYS A 200 -0.11 -18.41 -3.50
CA LYS A 200 -0.04 -19.89 -3.49
C LYS A 200 1.13 -20.42 -2.67
N ASN A 201 2.12 -19.59 -2.35
CA ASN A 201 3.24 -19.95 -1.50
C ASN A 201 2.78 -20.00 -0.04
N LYS A 202 2.87 -21.17 0.59
CA LYS A 202 2.47 -21.33 2.00
C LYS A 202 3.49 -20.75 2.98
N ASP A 203 4.75 -20.68 2.57
CA ASP A 203 5.86 -20.27 3.43
C ASP A 203 5.86 -18.75 3.70
N ASN A 204 5.24 -17.96 2.81
CA ASN A 204 5.13 -16.52 2.98
C ASN A 204 3.96 -16.07 3.89
N ARG A 205 3.05 -16.99 4.23
CA ARG A 205 1.86 -16.67 5.04
C ARG A 205 2.20 -16.09 6.40
N GLN A 206 3.32 -16.48 6.98
CA GLN A 206 3.79 -15.93 8.25
C GLN A 206 4.09 -14.43 8.18
N TYR A 207 4.36 -13.89 6.99
CA TYR A 207 4.65 -12.47 6.76
C TYR A 207 3.40 -11.66 6.40
N ALA A 208 2.27 -12.31 6.09
CA ALA A 208 1.00 -11.63 5.82
C ALA A 208 0.55 -10.74 7.00
N LYS A 209 0.91 -11.12 8.24
CA LYS A 209 0.64 -10.35 9.47
C LYS A 209 1.27 -8.96 9.47
N PHE A 210 2.28 -8.70 8.64
CA PHE A 210 2.91 -7.39 8.54
C PHE A 210 2.13 -6.44 7.61
N THR A 211 1.31 -6.99 6.70
CA THR A 211 0.47 -6.18 5.82
C THR A 211 -0.55 -5.40 6.64
N GLN A 212 -0.43 -4.08 6.63
CA GLN A 212 -1.42 -3.19 7.23
C GLN A 212 -2.62 -3.02 6.29
N ASN A 213 -3.72 -2.51 6.83
CA ASN A 213 -5.01 -2.37 6.17
C ASN A 213 -4.90 -1.71 4.80
N LEU A 214 -5.16 -2.46 3.73
CA LEU A 214 -5.02 -2.02 2.34
C LEU A 214 -5.95 -0.85 1.96
N LYS A 215 -7.05 -0.65 2.70
CA LYS A 215 -7.94 0.51 2.51
C LYS A 215 -7.38 1.79 3.10
N LYS A 216 -6.32 1.69 3.93
CA LYS A 216 -5.70 2.82 4.62
C LYS A 216 -4.26 3.07 4.18
N TYR A 217 -3.52 2.00 3.82
CA TYR A 217 -2.08 2.07 3.60
C TYR A 217 -1.64 1.32 2.34
N ILE A 218 -0.66 1.89 1.65
CA ILE A 218 0.17 1.15 0.71
C ILE A 218 1.31 0.51 1.51
N ASN A 219 1.43 -0.81 1.40
CA ASN A 219 2.49 -1.57 2.06
C ASN A 219 3.69 -1.72 1.12
N VAL A 220 4.86 -1.26 1.54
CA VAL A 220 6.11 -1.38 0.78
C VAL A 220 7.09 -2.21 1.60
N PHE A 221 7.35 -3.45 1.19
CA PHE A 221 8.28 -4.37 1.85
C PHE A 221 9.70 -4.14 1.36
N VAL A 222 10.63 -3.92 2.28
CA VAL A 222 12.02 -3.57 2.03
C VAL A 222 12.92 -4.65 2.61
N PHE A 223 13.51 -5.48 1.75
CA PHE A 223 14.38 -6.57 2.16
C PHE A 223 15.39 -6.92 1.06
N ARG A 224 16.39 -7.76 1.39
CA ARG A 224 17.34 -8.29 0.41
C ARG A 224 16.68 -9.36 -0.45
N PHE A 225 16.63 -9.13 -1.77
CA PHE A 225 16.12 -10.13 -2.70
C PHE A 225 17.19 -11.20 -2.97
N LYS A 226 16.75 -12.44 -2.90
CA LYS A 226 17.55 -13.57 -3.39
C LYS A 226 17.65 -13.46 -4.91
N GLN A 227 18.84 -13.51 -5.42
CA GLN A 227 19.11 -13.43 -6.87
C GLN A 227 19.45 -14.82 -7.38
N ASP A 228 18.77 -15.25 -8.44
CA ASP A 228 19.06 -16.56 -9.07
C ASP A 228 20.25 -16.49 -10.03
N ASP A 229 20.52 -15.31 -10.59
CA ASP A 229 21.59 -15.06 -11.53
C ASP A 229 22.22 -13.67 -11.30
N ALA A 230 23.55 -13.62 -11.28
CA ALA A 230 24.30 -12.38 -11.11
C ALA A 230 24.13 -11.40 -12.32
N SER A 231 23.70 -11.91 -13.47
CA SER A 231 23.46 -11.12 -14.68
C SER A 231 22.06 -10.48 -14.72
N ASN A 232 21.10 -11.01 -13.93
CA ASN A 232 19.72 -10.54 -13.90
C ASN A 232 19.34 -10.16 -12.47
N VAL A 233 19.32 -8.87 -12.18
CA VAL A 233 19.04 -8.37 -10.84
C VAL A 233 17.62 -7.81 -10.74
N THR A 234 16.79 -8.44 -9.88
CA THR A 234 15.49 -7.94 -9.53
C THR A 234 15.61 -6.79 -8.53
N MET A 235 15.06 -5.63 -8.86
CA MET A 235 15.09 -4.44 -8.00
C MET A 235 13.77 -4.20 -7.27
N GLY A 236 12.65 -4.49 -7.92
CA GLY A 236 11.30 -4.35 -7.38
C GLY A 236 10.35 -5.41 -7.92
N ILE A 237 9.22 -5.55 -7.27
CA ILE A 237 8.07 -6.35 -7.70
C ILE A 237 6.83 -5.86 -6.96
N SER A 238 5.68 -5.89 -7.61
CA SER A 238 4.41 -5.43 -7.04
C SER A 238 3.27 -6.42 -7.24
N THR A 239 2.29 -6.40 -6.33
CA THR A 239 0.96 -6.89 -6.65
C THR A 239 0.26 -5.91 -7.57
N THR A 240 -0.50 -6.42 -8.53
CA THR A 240 -1.33 -5.57 -9.40
C THR A 240 -2.66 -5.24 -8.74
N ALA A 241 -3.22 -4.08 -9.10
CA ALA A 241 -4.54 -3.70 -8.64
C ALA A 241 -5.62 -4.71 -9.05
N VAL A 242 -6.66 -4.80 -8.22
CA VAL A 242 -7.91 -5.47 -8.57
C VAL A 242 -9.03 -4.44 -8.65
N VAL A 243 -10.03 -4.69 -9.50
CA VAL A 243 -11.18 -3.81 -9.68
C VAL A 243 -12.48 -4.60 -9.49
N PRO A 244 -13.59 -3.95 -9.11
CA PRO A 244 -14.87 -4.64 -8.98
C PRO A 244 -15.42 -5.03 -10.36
N THR A 245 -16.24 -6.08 -10.40
CA THR A 245 -16.87 -6.56 -11.65
C THR A 245 -17.77 -5.51 -12.31
N ALA A 246 -18.34 -4.59 -11.53
CA ALA A 246 -19.15 -3.48 -12.03
C ALA A 246 -18.32 -2.36 -12.73
N HIS A 247 -17.02 -2.31 -12.50
CA HIS A 247 -16.10 -1.31 -13.04
C HIS A 247 -14.81 -1.98 -13.53
N PRO A 248 -14.92 -2.89 -14.54
CA PRO A 248 -13.76 -3.61 -15.05
C PRO A 248 -12.77 -2.67 -15.72
N LEU A 249 -11.51 -3.07 -15.75
CA LEU A 249 -10.44 -2.40 -16.48
C LEU A 249 -9.62 -3.45 -17.21
N ASP A 250 -9.34 -3.21 -18.47
CA ASP A 250 -8.65 -4.16 -19.33
C ASP A 250 -7.34 -4.65 -18.71
N SER A 251 -7.09 -5.96 -18.80
CA SER A 251 -5.91 -6.64 -18.26
C SER A 251 -5.73 -6.59 -16.73
N LEU A 252 -6.74 -6.13 -15.97
CA LEU A 252 -6.78 -6.28 -14.52
C LEU A 252 -7.82 -7.34 -14.10
N LEU A 253 -7.56 -7.96 -12.96
CA LEU A 253 -8.52 -8.90 -12.38
C LEU A 253 -9.76 -8.13 -11.89
N ALA A 254 -10.92 -8.45 -12.47
CA ALA A 254 -12.21 -7.95 -12.01
C ALA A 254 -12.85 -8.96 -11.04
N THR A 255 -13.05 -8.56 -9.77
CA THR A 255 -13.61 -9.44 -8.74
C THR A 255 -14.24 -8.65 -7.60
N ASP A 256 -15.39 -9.12 -7.11
CA ASP A 256 -16.06 -8.52 -5.95
C ASP A 256 -15.59 -9.12 -4.61
N VAL A 257 -14.85 -10.24 -4.65
CA VAL A 257 -14.30 -10.89 -3.46
C VAL A 257 -13.19 -10.05 -2.81
N ALA A 258 -12.49 -9.23 -3.59
CA ALA A 258 -11.43 -8.35 -3.11
C ALA A 258 -11.90 -7.21 -2.17
N ASN A 259 -13.22 -7.06 -1.95
CA ASN A 259 -13.75 -6.09 -0.99
C ASN A 259 -13.41 -6.45 0.47
N ASP A 260 -13.05 -7.69 0.74
CA ASP A 260 -12.64 -8.13 2.07
C ASP A 260 -11.18 -8.63 2.03
N TYR A 261 -10.25 -7.73 2.39
CA TYR A 261 -8.82 -8.06 2.44
C TYR A 261 -8.46 -9.11 3.49
N ALA A 262 -9.37 -9.43 4.44
CA ALA A 262 -9.16 -10.52 5.41
C ALA A 262 -8.95 -11.88 4.76
N TYR A 263 -9.31 -12.04 3.48
CA TYR A 263 -9.02 -13.24 2.70
C TYR A 263 -7.60 -13.27 2.10
N ILE A 264 -6.84 -12.19 2.18
CA ILE A 264 -5.46 -12.14 1.70
C ILE A 264 -4.57 -12.82 2.74
N ASN A 265 -4.06 -13.98 2.39
CA ASN A 265 -3.20 -14.81 3.25
C ASN A 265 -1.71 -14.72 2.89
N SER A 266 -1.35 -13.77 2.05
CA SER A 266 0.04 -13.48 1.67
C SER A 266 0.30 -11.99 1.85
N PRO A 267 1.56 -11.56 1.94
CA PRO A 267 1.87 -10.14 1.85
C PRO A 267 1.29 -9.53 0.58
N TRP A 268 0.76 -8.32 0.69
CA TRP A 268 0.16 -7.59 -0.41
C TRP A 268 0.71 -6.17 -0.47
N GLY A 269 1.27 -5.79 -1.59
CA GLY A 269 1.87 -4.48 -1.76
C GLY A 269 3.02 -4.49 -2.77
N VAL A 270 3.97 -3.61 -2.54
CA VAL A 270 5.19 -3.43 -3.31
C VAL A 270 6.36 -4.03 -2.53
N CYS A 271 7.30 -4.69 -3.22
CA CYS A 271 8.59 -5.07 -2.65
C CYS A 271 9.70 -4.32 -3.37
N ILE A 272 10.68 -3.80 -2.63
CA ILE A 272 11.90 -3.20 -3.16
C ILE A 272 13.14 -3.84 -2.55
N ASN A 273 14.16 -4.05 -3.40
CA ASN A 273 15.42 -4.64 -2.97
C ASN A 273 16.28 -3.61 -2.23
N ASN A 274 16.51 -3.83 -0.95
CA ASN A 274 17.29 -2.92 -0.11
C ASN A 274 18.73 -2.71 -0.57
N LYS A 275 19.28 -3.63 -1.38
CA LYS A 275 20.62 -3.52 -1.96
C LYS A 275 20.84 -2.17 -2.67
N PHE A 276 19.80 -1.65 -3.34
CA PHE A 276 19.90 -0.48 -4.21
C PHE A 276 19.50 0.83 -3.55
N ILE A 277 19.02 0.82 -2.32
CA ILE A 277 18.54 2.04 -1.64
C ILE A 277 19.66 3.04 -1.40
N TYR A 278 20.89 2.57 -1.17
CA TYR A 278 22.04 3.43 -0.94
C TYR A 278 22.84 3.75 -2.22
N GLU A 279 22.68 2.97 -3.29
CA GLU A 279 23.48 3.11 -4.51
C GLU A 279 23.19 4.39 -5.30
N TRP A 280 21.99 4.96 -5.19
CA TRP A 280 21.62 6.19 -5.89
C TRP A 280 22.41 7.42 -5.44
N GLN A 281 23.11 7.35 -4.32
CA GLN A 281 23.96 8.40 -3.79
C GLN A 281 25.39 8.37 -4.38
N ASP A 282 25.75 7.33 -5.13
CA ASP A 282 27.04 7.24 -5.78
C ASP A 282 26.98 7.92 -7.16
N GLU A 283 27.65 9.08 -7.29
CA GLU A 283 27.77 9.85 -8.55
C GLU A 283 28.37 9.02 -9.72
N ARG A 284 28.91 7.85 -9.44
CA ARG A 284 29.53 6.95 -10.43
C ARG A 284 28.55 6.00 -11.10
N THR A 285 27.29 5.91 -10.66
CA THR A 285 26.27 5.08 -11.29
C THR A 285 25.68 5.77 -12.51
N VAL A 286 25.49 5.02 -13.60
CA VAL A 286 25.01 5.53 -14.89
C VAL A 286 23.60 6.13 -14.81
N ASN A 287 22.83 5.74 -13.80
CA ASN A 287 21.51 6.32 -13.51
C ASN A 287 21.32 6.48 -11.98
N PRO A 288 21.50 7.68 -11.43
CA PRO A 288 21.32 7.93 -9.99
C PRO A 288 19.87 7.77 -9.51
N ARG A 289 18.92 7.46 -10.40
CA ARG A 289 17.50 7.34 -10.11
C ARG A 289 16.99 5.90 -10.07
N PHE A 290 17.84 4.88 -10.09
CA PHE A 290 17.35 3.49 -10.19
C PHE A 290 16.31 3.14 -9.12
N ILE A 291 16.58 3.38 -7.85
CA ILE A 291 15.61 3.02 -6.80
C ILE A 291 14.36 3.91 -6.84
N VAL A 292 14.48 5.16 -7.23
CA VAL A 292 13.35 6.09 -7.40
C VAL A 292 12.49 5.62 -8.57
N ALA A 293 13.10 5.35 -9.73
CA ALA A 293 12.40 4.82 -10.90
C ALA A 293 11.76 3.46 -10.59
N THR A 294 12.47 2.58 -9.87
CA THR A 294 11.94 1.28 -9.43
C THR A 294 10.70 1.44 -8.55
N LEU A 295 10.78 2.25 -7.49
CA LEU A 295 9.63 2.43 -6.61
C LEU A 295 8.47 3.09 -7.36
N ALA A 296 8.74 4.07 -8.23
CA ALA A 296 7.71 4.70 -9.06
C ALA A 296 7.03 3.70 -10.01
N HIS A 297 7.81 2.82 -10.65
CA HIS A 297 7.36 1.74 -11.52
C HIS A 297 6.47 0.74 -10.76
N GLU A 298 6.92 0.25 -9.61
CA GLU A 298 6.18 -0.72 -8.81
C GLU A 298 4.89 -0.12 -8.22
N LEU A 299 4.91 1.16 -7.83
CA LEU A 299 3.69 1.89 -7.45
C LEU A 299 2.76 2.08 -8.66
N GLY A 300 3.31 2.23 -9.87
CA GLY A 300 2.53 2.22 -11.11
C GLY A 300 1.74 0.91 -11.28
N HIS A 301 2.39 -0.24 -11.11
CA HIS A 301 1.73 -1.55 -11.13
C HIS A 301 0.68 -1.70 -10.01
N TYR A 302 1.05 -1.29 -8.80
CA TYR A 302 0.12 -1.29 -7.67
C TYR A 302 -1.14 -0.46 -7.97
N LEU A 303 -1.02 0.59 -8.77
CA LEU A 303 -2.11 1.45 -9.23
C LEU A 303 -2.67 1.05 -10.61
N GLY A 304 -2.34 -0.15 -11.11
CA GLY A 304 -2.98 -0.75 -12.28
C GLY A 304 -2.32 -0.49 -13.61
N LEU A 305 -1.13 0.10 -13.66
CA LEU A 305 -0.36 0.25 -14.90
C LEU A 305 0.30 -1.06 -15.30
N LEU A 306 0.52 -1.24 -16.58
CA LEU A 306 1.17 -2.39 -17.20
C LEU A 306 2.47 -1.95 -17.86
N HIS A 307 3.32 -2.92 -18.22
CA HIS A 307 4.56 -2.65 -18.95
C HIS A 307 4.31 -2.12 -20.36
N THR A 308 5.12 -1.17 -20.82
CA THR A 308 5.10 -0.64 -22.18
C THR A 308 5.98 -1.46 -23.14
N PHE A 309 6.09 -2.75 -22.90
CA PHE A 309 6.80 -3.70 -23.76
C PHE A 309 6.12 -5.07 -23.74
N SER A 310 6.36 -5.86 -24.79
CA SER A 310 5.93 -7.23 -24.93
C SER A 310 7.14 -8.17 -24.88
N ASN A 311 6.99 -9.33 -24.23
CA ASN A 311 7.91 -10.45 -24.31
C ASN A 311 7.43 -11.50 -25.32
N ASP A 312 6.44 -11.19 -26.16
CA ASP A 312 5.78 -12.11 -27.08
C ASP A 312 5.57 -11.42 -28.44
N GLU A 313 6.65 -11.12 -29.12
CA GLU A 313 6.65 -10.59 -30.50
C GLU A 313 5.61 -9.47 -30.75
N CYS A 314 5.47 -8.51 -29.82
CA CYS A 314 4.51 -7.41 -29.94
C CYS A 314 3.02 -7.81 -29.84
N ASN A 315 2.70 -8.99 -29.33
CA ASN A 315 1.31 -9.47 -29.21
C ASN A 315 0.58 -8.95 -27.97
N VAL A 316 1.29 -8.37 -27.00
CA VAL A 316 0.73 -7.85 -25.75
C VAL A 316 0.97 -6.35 -25.70
N ASP A 317 -0.04 -5.59 -25.29
CA ASP A 317 0.07 -4.16 -25.05
C ASP A 317 -0.33 -3.80 -23.62
N ASP A 318 -0.09 -2.54 -23.23
CA ASP A 318 -0.33 -2.05 -21.87
C ASP A 318 -1.75 -1.47 -21.67
N ALA A 319 -2.65 -1.69 -22.60
CA ALA A 319 -4.00 -1.14 -22.62
C ALA A 319 -4.04 0.40 -22.59
N CYS A 320 -3.04 1.06 -23.19
CA CYS A 320 -2.95 2.50 -23.40
C CYS A 320 -2.55 2.77 -24.86
N ASP A 321 -3.38 3.51 -25.60
CA ASP A 321 -3.12 3.79 -27.03
C ASP A 321 -2.06 4.87 -27.25
N ASP A 322 -1.73 5.64 -26.20
CA ASP A 322 -0.79 6.77 -26.24
C ASP A 322 0.62 6.41 -25.76
N THR A 323 0.89 5.13 -25.51
CA THR A 323 2.21 4.59 -25.20
C THR A 323 2.85 3.97 -26.45
N ASN A 324 4.19 4.06 -26.54
CA ASN A 324 4.96 3.27 -27.48
C ASN A 324 5.25 1.89 -26.87
N ILE A 325 4.99 0.82 -27.60
CA ILE A 325 5.25 -0.56 -27.18
C ILE A 325 6.46 -1.10 -27.94
N SER A 326 7.43 -1.66 -27.22
CA SER A 326 8.59 -2.32 -27.81
C SER A 326 8.57 -3.83 -27.61
N ASP A 327 9.21 -4.57 -28.52
CA ASP A 327 9.55 -5.98 -28.29
C ASP A 327 10.81 -6.08 -27.42
N TYR A 328 10.66 -6.62 -26.22
CA TYR A 328 11.73 -6.63 -25.21
C TYR A 328 12.86 -7.58 -25.58
N ASP A 329 12.56 -8.73 -26.18
CA ASP A 329 13.56 -9.73 -26.54
C ASP A 329 14.44 -9.24 -27.69
N SER A 330 13.83 -8.67 -28.74
CA SER A 330 14.54 -8.03 -29.85
C SER A 330 15.38 -6.85 -29.38
N TYR A 331 14.84 -6.04 -28.48
CA TYR A 331 15.56 -4.91 -27.90
C TYR A 331 16.78 -5.41 -27.09
N THR A 332 16.60 -6.40 -26.21
CA THR A 332 17.69 -6.94 -25.38
C THR A 332 18.81 -7.52 -26.22
N ALA A 333 18.49 -8.26 -27.28
CA ALA A 333 19.46 -8.77 -28.23
C ALA A 333 20.28 -7.63 -28.88
N SER A 334 19.59 -6.58 -29.35
CA SER A 334 20.22 -5.39 -29.97
C SER A 334 21.17 -4.66 -29.02
N ILE A 335 20.80 -4.56 -27.73
CA ILE A 335 21.63 -3.90 -26.71
C ILE A 335 22.88 -4.72 -26.37
N ILE A 336 22.75 -6.05 -26.28
CA ILE A 336 23.88 -6.95 -26.08
C ILE A 336 24.88 -6.79 -27.23
N ASP A 337 24.41 -6.78 -28.46
CA ASP A 337 25.27 -6.59 -29.67
C ASP A 337 25.96 -5.23 -29.62
N LEU A 338 25.24 -4.15 -29.32
CA LEU A 338 25.80 -2.81 -29.20
C LEU A 338 26.90 -2.74 -28.12
N ILE A 339 26.64 -3.30 -26.94
CA ILE A 339 27.61 -3.34 -25.83
C ILE A 339 28.86 -4.10 -26.25
N ASN A 340 28.71 -5.28 -26.88
CA ASN A 340 29.81 -6.09 -27.38
C ASN A 340 30.65 -5.34 -28.39
N GLN A 341 29.99 -4.69 -29.39
CA GLN A 341 30.66 -3.91 -30.41
C GLN A 341 31.46 -2.73 -29.83
N LEU A 342 30.87 -1.97 -28.89
CA LEU A 342 31.53 -0.82 -28.28
C LEU A 342 32.67 -1.27 -27.35
N SER A 343 32.51 -2.38 -26.64
CA SER A 343 33.53 -2.97 -25.78
C SER A 343 34.80 -3.32 -26.53
N THR A 344 34.69 -3.87 -27.78
CA THR A 344 35.86 -4.14 -28.64
C THR A 344 36.63 -2.87 -29.03
N GLN A 345 35.97 -1.71 -28.96
CA GLN A 345 36.56 -0.39 -29.23
C GLN A 345 37.01 0.34 -27.94
N GLY A 346 36.87 -0.31 -26.75
CA GLY A 346 37.15 0.33 -25.48
C GLY A 346 36.16 1.46 -25.12
N LYS A 347 34.96 1.44 -25.72
CA LYS A 347 33.91 2.44 -25.51
C LYS A 347 32.74 1.87 -24.70
N LYS A 348 32.04 2.74 -23.97
CA LYS A 348 30.76 2.44 -23.30
C LYS A 348 29.61 3.04 -24.13
N PRO A 349 28.42 2.41 -24.14
CA PRO A 349 27.25 3.00 -24.75
C PRO A 349 26.80 4.26 -23.99
N THR A 350 26.22 5.21 -24.73
CA THR A 350 25.56 6.38 -24.14
C THR A 350 24.14 6.03 -23.74
N MET A 351 23.54 6.78 -22.78
CA MET A 351 22.15 6.62 -22.39
C MET A 351 21.21 6.66 -23.60
N ARG A 352 21.41 7.60 -24.52
CA ARG A 352 20.62 7.72 -25.75
C ARG A 352 20.67 6.45 -26.62
N GLN A 353 21.82 5.80 -26.72
CA GLN A 353 21.95 4.57 -27.52
C GLN A 353 21.22 3.38 -26.88
N VAL A 354 21.28 3.25 -25.55
CA VAL A 354 20.60 2.16 -24.86
C VAL A 354 19.11 2.43 -24.62
N ALA A 355 18.66 3.69 -24.60
CA ALA A 355 17.25 4.05 -24.49
C ALA A 355 16.50 4.00 -25.84
N LEU A 356 17.19 3.77 -26.96
CA LEU A 356 16.54 3.68 -28.26
C LEU A 356 15.78 2.37 -28.41
N ARG A 357 14.53 2.46 -28.82
CA ARG A 357 13.58 1.35 -29.05
C ARG A 357 12.99 1.45 -30.46
N VAL A 358 12.39 0.37 -30.91
CA VAL A 358 11.53 0.33 -32.09
C VAL A 358 10.10 0.08 -31.64
N ASP A 359 9.17 0.94 -32.05
CA ASP A 359 7.76 0.77 -31.78
C ASP A 359 7.16 -0.41 -32.56
N CYS A 360 6.48 -1.31 -31.86
CA CYS A 360 5.87 -2.50 -32.41
C CYS A 360 4.79 -2.25 -33.45
N LYS A 361 3.99 -1.20 -33.25
CA LYS A 361 2.83 -0.89 -34.11
C LYS A 361 3.22 -0.04 -35.30
N LEU A 362 4.10 0.91 -35.07
CA LEU A 362 4.47 1.92 -36.07
C LEU A 362 5.76 1.57 -36.81
N ASN A 363 6.59 0.68 -36.26
CA ASN A 363 7.92 0.32 -36.79
C ASN A 363 8.81 1.56 -36.98
N VAL A 364 8.81 2.46 -36.00
CA VAL A 364 9.64 3.67 -35.95
C VAL A 364 10.45 3.69 -34.67
N ASP A 365 11.62 4.34 -34.75
CA ASP A 365 12.48 4.54 -33.58
C ASP A 365 11.85 5.54 -32.60
N PHE A 366 11.94 5.23 -31.31
CA PHE A 366 11.62 6.15 -30.23
C PHE A 366 12.62 6.04 -29.07
N LEU A 367 12.68 7.05 -28.23
CA LEU A 367 13.47 7.01 -26.99
C LEU A 367 12.56 6.60 -25.84
N ALA A 368 12.99 5.63 -25.05
CA ALA A 368 12.25 5.15 -23.90
C ALA A 368 12.29 6.18 -22.76
N HIS A 369 11.15 6.84 -22.51
CA HIS A 369 10.93 7.78 -21.43
C HIS A 369 9.98 7.22 -20.36
N ASN A 370 9.13 6.25 -20.74
CA ASN A 370 8.07 5.79 -19.89
C ASN A 370 8.59 5.09 -18.62
N VAL A 371 8.00 5.43 -17.47
CA VAL A 371 8.34 4.82 -16.17
C VAL A 371 8.02 3.33 -16.16
N MET A 372 7.02 2.89 -16.94
CA MET A 372 6.62 1.47 -17.03
C MET A 372 7.43 0.65 -18.05
N ASP A 373 8.51 1.20 -18.60
CA ASP A 373 9.46 0.46 -19.44
C ASP A 373 10.57 -0.19 -18.58
N TYR A 374 11.32 -1.13 -19.14
CA TYR A 374 12.42 -1.83 -18.49
C TYR A 374 13.80 -1.31 -18.90
N ALA A 375 14.77 -1.63 -18.02
CA ALA A 375 16.19 -1.42 -18.21
C ALA A 375 16.51 0.05 -18.50
N TYR A 376 17.16 0.33 -19.61
CA TYR A 376 17.68 1.65 -19.95
C TYR A 376 16.60 2.59 -20.49
N THR A 377 15.71 3.06 -19.61
CA THR A 377 14.75 4.13 -19.89
C THR A 377 15.13 5.40 -19.14
N TYR A 378 14.75 6.57 -19.63
CA TYR A 378 14.87 7.82 -18.87
C TYR A 378 13.95 7.82 -17.65
N ALA A 379 12.89 7.03 -17.67
CA ALA A 379 11.92 6.82 -16.60
C ALA A 379 11.37 8.14 -16.02
N ASP A 380 11.01 9.07 -16.88
CA ASP A 380 10.57 10.43 -16.52
C ASP A 380 9.18 10.79 -17.07
N GLU A 381 8.47 9.82 -17.70
CA GLU A 381 7.17 10.05 -18.32
C GLU A 381 6.11 9.03 -17.90
N PHE A 382 4.89 9.54 -17.61
CA PHE A 382 3.62 8.81 -17.66
C PHE A 382 2.70 9.48 -18.67
N THR A 383 1.98 8.68 -19.45
CA THR A 383 1.07 9.21 -20.48
C THR A 383 -0.29 9.63 -19.89
N ALA A 384 -1.09 10.32 -20.72
CA ALA A 384 -2.45 10.73 -20.32
C ALA A 384 -3.38 9.53 -20.09
N GLN A 385 -3.25 8.45 -20.89
CA GLN A 385 -4.07 7.24 -20.70
C GLN A 385 -3.61 6.43 -19.49
N GLN A 386 -2.31 6.36 -19.22
CA GLN A 386 -1.80 5.79 -17.97
C GLN A 386 -2.34 6.52 -16.75
N ARG A 387 -2.39 7.87 -16.77
CA ARG A 387 -3.04 8.64 -15.72
C ARG A 387 -4.51 8.30 -15.57
N LYS A 388 -5.29 8.21 -16.65
CA LYS A 388 -6.71 7.82 -16.61
C LYS A 388 -6.89 6.42 -16.03
N ARG A 389 -6.03 5.48 -16.43
CA ARG A 389 -6.03 4.12 -15.91
C ARG A 389 -5.80 4.07 -14.41
N THR A 390 -4.79 4.79 -13.92
CA THR A 390 -4.51 4.95 -12.49
C THR A 390 -5.70 5.60 -11.75
N ARG A 391 -6.33 6.63 -12.33
CA ARG A 391 -7.52 7.27 -11.75
C ARG A 391 -8.69 6.29 -11.62
N HIS A 392 -8.93 5.44 -12.61
CA HIS A 392 -9.95 4.40 -12.54
C HIS A 392 -9.72 3.46 -11.35
N VAL A 393 -8.48 3.02 -11.14
CA VAL A 393 -8.12 2.18 -9.99
C VAL A 393 -8.31 2.92 -8.66
N LEU A 394 -7.96 4.18 -8.58
CA LEU A 394 -8.19 5.01 -7.40
C LEU A 394 -9.68 5.18 -7.09
N TYR A 395 -10.51 5.34 -8.12
CA TYR A 395 -11.97 5.50 -7.97
C TYR A 395 -12.66 4.22 -7.52
N TYR A 396 -12.21 3.06 -8.01
CA TYR A 396 -12.97 1.81 -7.88
C TYR A 396 -12.17 0.65 -7.25
N GLY A 397 -10.86 0.72 -7.11
CA GLY A 397 -10.05 -0.37 -6.56
C GLY A 397 -10.29 -0.55 -5.05
N PRO A 398 -10.87 -1.70 -4.59
CA PRO A 398 -11.24 -1.89 -3.20
C PRO A 398 -10.05 -2.07 -2.25
N LEU A 399 -8.89 -2.45 -2.79
CA LEU A 399 -7.65 -2.71 -2.03
C LEU A 399 -6.61 -1.58 -2.19
N ILE A 400 -7.04 -0.41 -2.60
CA ILE A 400 -6.20 0.79 -2.73
C ILE A 400 -6.69 1.83 -1.73
N PRO A 401 -5.82 2.50 -0.97
CA PRO A 401 -6.24 3.56 -0.06
C PRO A 401 -6.83 4.77 -0.80
N GLY A 402 -7.47 5.66 -0.04
CA GLY A 402 -8.06 6.89 -0.55
C GLY A 402 -9.56 6.80 -0.83
N PRO A 403 -10.20 7.96 -1.10
CA PRO A 403 -11.63 8.05 -1.31
C PRO A 403 -12.08 7.34 -2.59
N LYS A 404 -13.31 6.81 -2.59
CA LYS A 404 -13.91 6.07 -3.70
C LYS A 404 -15.15 6.80 -4.22
N LEU A 405 -15.48 6.57 -5.50
CA LEU A 405 -16.71 7.06 -6.11
C LEU A 405 -17.93 6.21 -5.77
N VAL A 406 -17.70 5.00 -5.27
CA VAL A 406 -18.75 4.06 -4.88
C VAL A 406 -18.57 3.68 -3.40
N ASP A 407 -19.70 3.56 -2.71
CA ASP A 407 -19.69 3.00 -1.35
C ASP A 407 -19.89 1.49 -1.44
N TYR A 408 -18.85 0.75 -1.19
CA TYR A 408 -18.87 -0.73 -1.21
C TYR A 408 -19.79 -1.34 -0.14
N ASN A 409 -20.22 -0.56 0.87
CA ASN A 409 -21.13 -1.06 1.90
C ASN A 409 -22.61 -0.89 1.49
N THR A 410 -22.92 -0.01 0.53
CA THR A 410 -24.30 0.26 0.08
C THR A 410 -24.72 -0.52 -1.16
N THR A 411 -23.77 -0.98 -1.97
CA THR A 411 -24.07 -1.80 -3.15
C THR A 411 -24.21 -3.26 -2.76
N GLY A 412 -25.32 -3.65 -2.12
CA GLY A 412 -25.95 -4.98 -2.16
C GLY A 412 -25.05 -6.24 -2.10
N ILE A 413 -23.85 -6.15 -1.54
CA ILE A 413 -23.10 -7.33 -1.17
C ILE A 413 -23.82 -7.89 0.05
N VAL A 414 -24.63 -8.90 -0.23
CA VAL A 414 -25.42 -9.69 0.69
C VAL A 414 -24.67 -9.85 2.01
N SER A 415 -25.29 -9.34 3.09
CA SER A 415 -24.91 -9.76 4.44
C SER A 415 -24.86 -11.28 4.42
N ARG A 416 -23.67 -11.87 4.57
CA ARG A 416 -23.54 -13.31 4.68
C ARG A 416 -24.35 -13.80 5.86
N GLY A 417 -25.45 -14.47 5.56
CA GLY A 417 -25.95 -15.52 6.42
C GLY A 417 -24.82 -16.55 6.58
N GLU A 418 -24.70 -17.10 7.78
CA GLU A 418 -23.74 -18.15 8.15
C GLU A 418 -23.60 -19.19 7.03
N SER A 419 -22.52 -19.14 6.27
CA SER A 419 -22.19 -20.10 5.25
C SER A 419 -20.69 -20.20 5.14
N THR A 420 -20.22 -21.37 5.47
CA THR A 420 -18.92 -21.96 5.15
C THR A 420 -18.03 -21.06 4.28
N SER A 421 -17.10 -20.41 4.94
CA SER A 421 -16.00 -19.66 4.33
C SER A 421 -15.38 -20.54 3.23
N PRO A 422 -15.34 -20.13 1.96
CA PRO A 422 -14.53 -20.85 0.99
C PRO A 422 -13.08 -20.80 1.48
N ASP A 423 -12.40 -21.93 1.35
CA ASP A 423 -10.96 -22.00 1.65
C ASP A 423 -10.27 -20.82 0.96
N PRO A 424 -9.55 -19.94 1.68
CA PRO A 424 -8.86 -18.81 1.09
C PRO A 424 -7.84 -19.20 0.01
N CYS A 425 -7.47 -20.49 -0.07
CA CYS A 425 -6.71 -21.06 -1.18
C CYS A 425 -7.52 -21.23 -2.47
N THR A 426 -8.84 -21.06 -2.43
CA THR A 426 -9.75 -21.23 -3.58
C THR A 426 -10.37 -19.95 -4.09
N LEU A 427 -9.79 -18.79 -3.81
CA LEU A 427 -10.10 -17.61 -4.61
C LEU A 427 -9.92 -18.02 -6.07
N PRO A 428 -10.96 -17.92 -6.93
CA PRO A 428 -10.82 -18.27 -8.32
C PRO A 428 -9.86 -17.26 -8.96
N LEU A 429 -8.59 -17.62 -8.92
CA LEU A 429 -7.63 -17.09 -9.84
C LEU A 429 -8.09 -17.63 -11.18
N SER A 430 -8.62 -16.76 -12.02
CA SER A 430 -9.03 -17.16 -13.37
C SER A 430 -7.86 -17.93 -13.99
N PRO A 431 -8.06 -19.16 -14.49
CA PRO A 431 -6.95 -19.97 -15.00
C PRO A 431 -6.28 -19.37 -16.24
N VAL A 432 -6.81 -18.28 -16.81
CA VAL A 432 -6.35 -17.70 -18.05
C VAL A 432 -5.51 -16.42 -17.85
N HIS A 433 -5.71 -15.67 -16.75
CA HIS A 433 -4.94 -14.46 -16.47
C HIS A 433 -4.73 -14.35 -14.96
N GLN A 434 -3.83 -15.18 -14.41
CA GLN A 434 -3.07 -14.69 -13.29
C GLN A 434 -2.12 -13.65 -13.90
N PRO A 435 -2.16 -12.39 -13.48
CA PRO A 435 -0.95 -11.63 -13.58
C PRO A 435 0.05 -12.44 -12.76
N ALA A 436 0.98 -13.09 -13.44
CA ALA A 436 2.22 -13.42 -12.79
C ALA A 436 2.63 -12.15 -12.05
N PRO A 437 3.16 -12.21 -10.82
CA PRO A 437 3.80 -11.05 -10.24
C PRO A 437 4.61 -10.46 -11.38
N CYS A 438 4.48 -9.16 -11.63
CA CYS A 438 5.12 -8.51 -12.75
C CYS A 438 6.52 -9.07 -12.89
N PRO A 439 6.96 -9.51 -14.07
CA PRO A 439 8.29 -10.05 -14.20
C PRO A 439 9.23 -9.01 -13.58
N PRO A 440 10.09 -9.41 -12.64
CA PRO A 440 10.85 -8.50 -11.83
C PRO A 440 11.64 -7.55 -12.72
N LEU A 441 11.72 -6.28 -12.35
CA LEU A 441 12.60 -5.31 -13.01
C LEU A 441 14.01 -5.89 -13.01
N ARG A 442 14.49 -6.36 -14.14
CA ARG A 442 15.78 -7.06 -14.30
C ARG A 442 16.75 -6.12 -15.00
N ILE A 443 17.84 -5.79 -14.32
CA ILE A 443 18.96 -5.08 -14.93
C ILE A 443 20.05 -6.10 -15.21
N THR A 444 20.44 -6.21 -16.47
CA THR A 444 21.65 -6.96 -16.83
C THR A 444 22.88 -6.19 -16.34
N GLN A 445 23.61 -6.73 -15.39
CA GLN A 445 24.83 -6.12 -14.81
C GLN A 445 26.02 -6.07 -15.78
N THR A 446 25.82 -6.05 -17.08
CA THR A 446 26.94 -6.05 -18.06
C THR A 446 27.65 -4.69 -18.22
N MET A 447 27.37 -3.69 -17.37
CA MET A 447 28.07 -2.40 -17.39
C MET A 447 29.15 -2.18 -16.30
N GLU A 448 29.34 -3.12 -15.38
CA GLU A 448 30.40 -3.02 -14.36
C GLU A 448 31.61 -3.90 -14.72
N ARG A 449 32.37 -3.55 -15.73
CA ARG A 449 33.81 -3.88 -15.85
C ARG A 449 34.54 -2.86 -16.68
#